data_e2f2fa3adac73abb7b09694130bf340a
#
_entry.id   e2f2fa3adac73abb7b09694130bf340a
#
_cell.length_a   1.000
_cell.length_b   1.000
_cell.length_c   1.000
_cell.angle_alpha   90.00
_cell.angle_beta   90.00
_cell.angle_gamma   90.00
#
_symmetry.space_group_name_H-M   'P 1'
#
loop_
_entity.id
_entity.type
_entity.pdbx_description
1 polymer ?
#
loop_
_entity_poly.entity_id
_entity_poly.type
_entity_poly.pdbx_seq_one_letter_code
_entity_poly.pdbx_strand_id
1 'polypeptide(L)'
;IRMIEFDSYRHGYDPDDCPVLDEVFAMLQERGLPVKVFSGIGAKALPHQWESYTRRYPQIPFIYLHMGCFDYGYSCVDIVKRNKNAYVETSNQYEMQILKKAFRQLREEQIVFGTTYPQRFTKNAVEVFDLFDLKEDQLQMFTDGNAKRLLQM
;
A
#
# COMPACT_ATOMS: atom_id res chain seq x y z
N ILE A 1 0.01 0.88 -19.68
CA ILE A 1 0.04 0.33 -18.30
C ILE A 1 0.79 1.33 -17.44
N ARG A 2 0.21 1.72 -16.31
CA ARG A 2 0.80 2.67 -15.35
C ARG A 2 1.22 2.01 -14.05
N MET A 3 0.65 0.83 -13.73
CA MET A 3 0.86 0.10 -12.49
C MET A 3 0.45 -1.35 -12.67
N ILE A 4 1.06 -2.25 -11.91
CA ILE A 4 0.71 -3.69 -11.88
C ILE A 4 0.21 -4.07 -10.48
N GLU A 5 -0.79 -4.94 -10.41
CA GLU A 5 -1.30 -5.47 -9.15
C GLU A 5 -0.96 -6.95 -9.00
N PHE A 6 -0.49 -7.31 -7.81
CA PHE A 6 -0.23 -8.68 -7.39
C PHE A 6 -1.20 -9.04 -6.26
N ASP A 7 -2.12 -9.95 -6.55
CA ASP A 7 -3.07 -10.49 -5.59
C ASP A 7 -2.80 -11.98 -5.37
N SER A 8 -1.91 -12.26 -4.43
CA SER A 8 -1.49 -13.62 -4.09
C SER A 8 -2.63 -14.44 -3.47
N TYR A 9 -3.53 -13.78 -2.74
CA TYR A 9 -4.69 -14.43 -2.15
C TYR A 9 -5.67 -14.91 -3.23
N ARG A 10 -6.04 -14.03 -4.14
CA ARG A 10 -6.99 -14.34 -5.23
C ARG A 10 -6.43 -15.37 -6.22
N HIS A 11 -5.14 -15.26 -6.54
CA HIS A 11 -4.49 -16.11 -7.53
C HIS A 11 -3.88 -17.38 -6.94
N GLY A 12 -3.93 -17.56 -5.60
CA GLY A 12 -3.63 -18.81 -4.94
C GLY A 12 -2.14 -19.17 -4.85
N TYR A 13 -1.22 -18.20 -4.98
CA TYR A 13 0.21 -18.43 -4.79
C TYR A 13 0.73 -17.85 -3.47
N ASP A 14 1.87 -18.37 -3.01
CA ASP A 14 2.56 -17.84 -1.84
C ASP A 14 3.71 -16.94 -2.31
N PRO A 15 3.77 -15.66 -1.90
CA PRO A 15 4.88 -14.80 -2.27
C PRO A 15 6.25 -15.30 -1.82
N ASP A 16 6.33 -16.01 -0.68
CA ASP A 16 7.58 -16.58 -0.17
C ASP A 16 8.04 -17.81 -0.96
N ASP A 17 7.14 -18.44 -1.73
CA ASP A 17 7.41 -19.64 -2.52
C ASP A 17 6.96 -19.45 -3.99
N CYS A 18 7.38 -18.35 -4.61
CA CYS A 18 7.02 -18.04 -5.99
C CYS A 18 8.24 -17.48 -6.75
N PRO A 19 9.17 -18.33 -7.20
CA PRO A 19 10.43 -17.89 -7.83
C PRO A 19 10.25 -16.97 -9.03
N VAL A 20 9.18 -17.12 -9.80
CA VAL A 20 8.89 -16.30 -10.98
C VAL A 20 8.69 -14.81 -10.63
N LEU A 21 8.36 -14.49 -9.38
CA LEU A 21 8.20 -13.09 -8.96
C LEU A 21 9.52 -12.31 -9.07
N ASP A 22 10.66 -12.93 -8.85
CA ASP A 22 11.96 -12.25 -9.01
C ASP A 22 12.21 -11.85 -10.46
N GLU A 23 11.89 -12.70 -11.42
CA GLU A 23 12.01 -12.39 -12.85
C GLU A 23 11.07 -11.23 -13.24
N VAL A 24 9.83 -11.28 -12.74
CA VAL A 24 8.84 -10.24 -13.00
C VAL A 24 9.24 -8.90 -12.39
N PHE A 25 9.69 -8.88 -11.13
CA PHE A 25 10.13 -7.64 -10.47
C PHE A 25 11.39 -7.05 -11.12
N ALA A 26 12.33 -7.87 -11.58
CA ALA A 26 13.47 -7.38 -12.35
C ALA A 26 13.02 -6.61 -13.61
N MET A 27 12.09 -7.17 -14.39
CA MET A 27 11.52 -6.49 -15.55
C MET A 27 10.75 -5.21 -15.20
N LEU A 28 10.03 -5.20 -14.07
CA LEU A 28 9.27 -4.02 -13.65
C LEU A 28 10.20 -2.90 -13.17
N GLN A 29 11.31 -3.24 -12.52
CA GLN A 29 12.31 -2.27 -12.11
C GLN A 29 12.94 -1.57 -13.30
N GLU A 30 13.29 -2.29 -14.38
CA GLU A 30 13.81 -1.72 -15.61
C GLU A 30 12.84 -0.72 -16.26
N ARG A 31 11.53 -0.94 -16.07
CA ARG A 31 10.47 -0.08 -16.63
C ARG A 31 10.01 1.04 -15.71
N GLY A 32 10.52 1.08 -14.48
CA GLY A 32 10.11 2.08 -13.48
C GLY A 32 8.61 2.01 -13.11
N LEU A 33 7.98 0.83 -13.19
CA LEU A 33 6.56 0.68 -12.94
C LEU A 33 6.28 0.42 -11.47
N PRO A 34 5.40 1.20 -10.84
CA PRO A 34 4.94 0.92 -9.48
C PRO A 34 4.08 -0.33 -9.45
N VAL A 35 4.09 -1.00 -8.30
CA VAL A 35 3.29 -2.20 -8.06
C VAL A 35 2.37 -2.03 -6.86
N LYS A 36 1.17 -2.60 -6.97
CA LYS A 36 0.28 -2.80 -5.84
C LYS A 36 0.39 -4.25 -5.40
N VAL A 37 0.52 -4.48 -4.11
CA VAL A 37 0.54 -5.81 -3.52
C VAL A 37 -0.64 -5.94 -2.58
N PHE A 38 -1.49 -6.93 -2.82
CA PHE A 38 -2.58 -7.23 -1.91
C PHE A 38 -1.99 -7.70 -0.58
N SER A 39 -2.45 -7.11 0.52
CA SER A 39 -1.90 -7.42 1.84
C SER A 39 -2.98 -7.42 2.93
N GLY A 40 -2.90 -8.41 3.83
CA GLY A 40 -3.61 -8.44 5.09
C GLY A 40 -4.62 -9.57 5.29
N ILE A 41 -5.18 -10.17 4.26
CA ILE A 41 -6.16 -11.25 4.44
C ILE A 41 -5.55 -12.58 4.02
N GLY A 42 -5.57 -13.54 4.96
CA GLY A 42 -5.10 -14.91 4.71
C GLY A 42 -3.58 -15.07 4.72
N ALA A 43 -3.13 -16.29 4.91
CA ALA A 43 -1.71 -16.64 5.08
C ALA A 43 -0.83 -16.37 3.85
N LYS A 44 -1.44 -16.18 2.69
CA LYS A 44 -0.74 -15.93 1.41
C LYS A 44 -0.69 -14.45 1.02
N ALA A 45 -1.05 -13.55 1.93
CA ALA A 45 -1.13 -12.11 1.64
C ALA A 45 -0.67 -11.27 2.84
N LEU A 46 0.23 -11.79 3.65
CA LEU A 46 0.72 -11.06 4.81
C LEU A 46 1.73 -9.99 4.37
N PRO A 47 1.71 -8.79 4.99
CA PRO A 47 2.59 -7.69 4.57
C PRO A 47 4.08 -8.07 4.55
N HIS A 48 4.56 -8.89 5.48
CA HIS A 48 5.97 -9.27 5.58
C HIS A 48 6.44 -10.16 4.42
N GLN A 49 5.55 -10.91 3.77
CA GLN A 49 5.89 -11.73 2.61
C GLN A 49 6.33 -10.88 1.41
N TRP A 50 5.79 -9.66 1.29
CA TRP A 50 6.18 -8.71 0.25
C TRP A 50 7.41 -7.87 0.61
N GLU A 51 7.79 -7.83 1.90
CA GLU A 51 8.90 -6.98 2.33
C GLU A 51 10.24 -7.41 1.73
N SER A 52 10.47 -8.69 1.54
CA SER A 52 11.70 -9.22 0.92
C SER A 52 11.89 -8.64 -0.50
N TYR A 53 10.81 -8.59 -1.28
CA TYR A 53 10.82 -7.99 -2.63
C TYR A 53 10.99 -6.48 -2.58
N THR A 54 10.30 -5.80 -1.66
CA THR A 54 10.43 -4.36 -1.45
C THR A 54 11.89 -3.95 -1.22
N ARG A 55 12.63 -4.75 -0.46
CA ARG A 55 14.06 -4.51 -0.18
C ARG A 55 14.97 -4.86 -1.36
N ARG A 56 14.69 -5.97 -2.06
CA ARG A 56 15.50 -6.41 -3.21
C ARG A 56 15.35 -5.51 -4.43
N TYR A 57 14.18 -4.87 -4.58
CA TYR A 57 13.86 -4.00 -5.71
C TYR A 57 13.57 -2.55 -5.26
N PRO A 58 14.61 -1.82 -4.77
CA PRO A 58 14.42 -0.52 -4.13
C PRO A 58 13.97 0.59 -5.08
N GLN A 59 14.04 0.39 -6.40
CA GLN A 59 13.59 1.35 -7.40
C GLN A 59 12.12 1.18 -7.77
N ILE A 60 11.47 0.08 -7.35
CA ILE A 60 10.05 -0.14 -7.55
C ILE A 60 9.28 0.47 -6.37
N PRO A 61 8.30 1.36 -6.60
CA PRO A 61 7.34 1.76 -5.59
C PRO A 61 6.39 0.60 -5.27
N PHE A 62 6.41 0.09 -4.04
CA PHE A 62 5.51 -0.96 -3.55
C PHE A 62 4.37 -0.35 -2.76
N ILE A 63 3.14 -0.48 -3.25
CA ILE A 63 1.93 0.02 -2.59
C ILE A 63 1.23 -1.16 -1.93
N TYR A 64 1.25 -1.19 -0.61
CA TYR A 64 0.60 -2.18 0.22
C TYR A 64 -0.89 -1.86 0.32
N LEU A 65 -1.71 -2.61 -0.43
CA LEU A 65 -3.15 -2.41 -0.46
C LEU A 65 -3.77 -2.67 0.91
N HIS A 66 -4.80 -1.89 1.22
CA HIS A 66 -5.58 -2.02 2.45
C HIS A 66 -4.75 -1.83 3.73
N MET A 67 -3.55 -1.25 3.62
CA MET A 67 -2.65 -1.04 4.76
C MET A 67 -2.48 -2.31 5.63
N GLY A 68 -2.49 -3.50 5.00
CA GLY A 68 -2.41 -4.78 5.73
C GLY A 68 -3.71 -5.27 6.36
N CYS A 69 -4.83 -4.58 6.21
CA CYS A 69 -6.13 -4.87 6.83
C CYS A 69 -6.05 -5.20 8.33
N PHE A 70 -7.09 -4.95 9.09
CA PHE A 70 -7.20 -5.32 10.49
C PHE A 70 -5.87 -5.15 11.27
N ASP A 71 -5.57 -6.06 12.18
CA ASP A 71 -4.39 -6.06 13.05
C ASP A 71 -3.04 -6.18 12.30
N TYR A 72 -3.01 -6.75 11.09
CA TYR A 72 -1.79 -6.76 10.26
C TYR A 72 -1.33 -5.35 9.84
N GLY A 73 -2.20 -4.37 9.95
CA GLY A 73 -1.86 -2.97 9.69
C GLY A 73 -0.75 -2.44 10.58
N TYR A 74 -0.62 -2.91 11.81
CA TYR A 74 0.49 -2.50 12.68
C TYR A 74 1.85 -2.87 12.08
N SER A 75 2.00 -4.11 11.62
CA SER A 75 3.25 -4.57 10.99
C SER A 75 3.45 -3.95 9.61
N CYS A 76 2.37 -3.74 8.86
CA CYS A 76 2.42 -3.07 7.54
C CYS A 76 2.98 -1.65 7.66
N VAL A 77 2.49 -0.85 8.62
CA VAL A 77 3.03 0.48 8.88
C VAL A 77 4.51 0.44 9.23
N ASP A 78 4.95 -0.53 10.04
CA ASP A 78 6.37 -0.67 10.40
C ASP A 78 7.23 -1.05 9.20
N ILE A 79 6.72 -1.90 8.29
CA ILE A 79 7.39 -2.25 7.03
C ILE A 79 7.57 -0.99 6.17
N VAL A 80 6.50 -0.22 5.98
CA VAL A 80 6.54 0.98 5.15
C VAL A 80 7.45 2.05 5.75
N LYS A 81 7.45 2.21 7.06
CA LYS A 81 8.33 3.15 7.76
C LYS A 81 9.82 2.92 7.48
N ARG A 82 10.26 1.65 7.43
CA ARG A 82 11.68 1.32 7.24
C ARG A 82 12.09 1.17 5.78
N ASN A 83 11.14 1.14 4.84
CA ASN A 83 11.41 1.01 3.40
C ASN A 83 10.96 2.28 2.65
N LYS A 84 11.92 3.01 2.05
CA LYS A 84 11.64 4.30 1.40
C LYS A 84 10.76 4.19 0.15
N ASN A 85 10.79 3.05 -0.52
CA ASN A 85 10.03 2.73 -1.72
C ASN A 85 8.69 2.03 -1.41
N ALA A 86 8.31 1.95 -0.13
CA ALA A 86 7.06 1.36 0.31
C ALA A 86 6.02 2.44 0.63
N TYR A 87 4.77 2.16 0.32
CA TYR A 87 3.60 3.02 0.50
C TYR A 87 2.46 2.20 1.06
N VAL A 88 1.56 2.81 1.82
CA VAL A 88 0.29 2.21 2.23
C VAL A 88 -0.86 2.82 1.46
N GLU A 89 -1.84 2.01 1.14
CA GLU A 89 -3.12 2.44 0.59
C GLU A 89 -4.23 2.16 1.61
N THR A 90 -5.10 3.15 1.85
CA THR A 90 -5.96 3.19 3.04
C THR A 90 -7.29 2.46 2.92
N SER A 91 -7.67 1.97 1.75
CA SER A 91 -8.95 1.27 1.60
C SER A 91 -9.05 0.05 2.53
N ASN A 92 -10.23 -0.25 3.00
CA ASN A 92 -10.50 -1.34 3.94
C ASN A 92 -9.78 -1.26 5.31
N GLN A 93 -9.07 -0.16 5.61
CA GLN A 93 -8.51 0.03 6.94
C GLN A 93 -9.41 0.95 7.76
N TYR A 94 -10.06 0.37 8.76
CA TYR A 94 -11.00 1.08 9.64
C TYR A 94 -10.52 1.15 11.09
N GLU A 95 -9.40 0.51 11.39
CA GLU A 95 -8.82 0.52 12.72
C GLU A 95 -8.15 1.86 13.02
N MET A 96 -8.85 2.68 13.81
CA MET A 96 -8.41 4.05 14.14
C MET A 96 -6.98 4.13 14.69
N GLN A 97 -6.56 3.14 15.47
CA GLN A 97 -5.22 3.14 16.05
C GLN A 97 -4.14 2.89 14.99
N ILE A 98 -4.44 2.08 13.98
CA ILE A 98 -3.52 1.81 12.86
C ILE A 98 -3.41 3.06 11.99
N LEU A 99 -4.53 3.69 11.64
CA LEU A 99 -4.55 4.94 10.90
C LEU A 99 -3.77 6.04 11.65
N LYS A 100 -4.00 6.21 12.95
CA LYS A 100 -3.24 7.14 13.80
C LYS A 100 -1.73 6.82 13.80
N LYS A 101 -1.36 5.55 13.87
CA LYS A 101 0.05 5.13 13.78
C LYS A 101 0.64 5.53 12.43
N ALA A 102 -0.07 5.29 11.33
CA ALA A 102 0.39 5.64 9.99
C ALA A 102 0.63 7.14 9.86
N PHE A 103 -0.36 7.99 10.16
CA PHE A 103 -0.23 9.45 10.08
C PHE A 103 0.81 10.06 11.02
N ARG A 104 1.15 9.38 12.12
CA ARG A 104 2.18 9.83 13.05
C ARG A 104 3.60 9.38 12.68
N GLN A 105 3.75 8.27 11.99
CA GLN A 105 5.03 7.60 11.83
C GLN A 105 5.54 7.51 10.39
N LEU A 106 4.65 7.55 9.42
CA LEU A 106 5.03 7.54 8.02
C LEU A 106 5.27 8.97 7.51
N ARG A 107 6.06 9.07 6.45
CA ARG A 107 6.17 10.31 5.70
C ARG A 107 4.87 10.55 4.94
N GLU A 108 4.49 11.79 4.79
CA GLU A 108 3.23 12.18 4.13
C GLU A 108 3.11 11.59 2.72
N GLU A 109 4.23 11.54 2.00
CA GLU A 109 4.28 10.96 0.65
C GLU A 109 4.09 9.43 0.60
N GLN A 110 4.13 8.73 1.73
CA GLN A 110 3.96 7.27 1.79
C GLN A 110 2.52 6.80 2.01
N ILE A 111 1.58 7.70 2.19
CA ILE A 111 0.17 7.37 2.42
C ILE A 111 -0.65 7.72 1.18
N VAL A 112 -1.34 6.75 0.60
CA VAL A 112 -2.17 6.90 -0.59
C VAL A 112 -3.62 6.60 -0.23
N PHE A 113 -4.52 7.48 -0.64
CA PHE A 113 -5.95 7.27 -0.43
C PHE A 113 -6.53 6.24 -1.40
N GLY A 114 -7.40 5.38 -0.89
CA GLY A 114 -8.18 4.43 -1.68
C GLY A 114 -9.51 4.09 -1.04
N THR A 115 -10.46 3.59 -1.83
CA THR A 115 -11.85 3.35 -1.39
C THR A 115 -12.36 1.95 -1.69
N THR A 116 -11.66 1.17 -2.49
CA THR A 116 -12.14 -0.11 -3.05
C THR A 116 -13.47 0.01 -3.83
N TYR A 117 -13.77 1.22 -4.36
CA TYR A 117 -14.95 1.40 -5.22
C TYR A 117 -14.85 0.50 -6.48
N PRO A 118 -15.93 -0.14 -6.94
CA PRO A 118 -17.32 -0.04 -6.48
C PRO A 118 -17.72 -1.08 -5.40
N GLN A 119 -16.79 -1.87 -4.88
CA GLN A 119 -17.09 -2.91 -3.89
C GLN A 119 -17.48 -2.33 -2.52
N ARG A 120 -17.04 -1.12 -2.23
CA ARG A 120 -17.30 -0.39 -0.98
C ARG A 120 -17.81 1.02 -1.25
N PHE A 121 -18.54 1.57 -0.29
CA PHE A 121 -19.02 2.95 -0.38
C PHE A 121 -17.88 3.93 -0.13
N THR A 122 -17.61 4.78 -1.10
CA THR A 122 -16.56 5.82 -1.02
C THR A 122 -16.77 6.76 0.18
N LYS A 123 -18.01 7.10 0.49
CA LYS A 123 -18.33 8.00 1.60
C LYS A 123 -17.72 7.55 2.93
N ASN A 124 -17.86 6.28 3.27
CA ASN A 124 -17.28 5.74 4.50
C ASN A 124 -15.75 5.83 4.55
N ALA A 125 -15.11 5.66 3.38
CA ALA A 125 -13.66 5.77 3.28
C ALA A 125 -13.16 7.21 3.41
N VAL A 126 -13.98 8.21 3.11
CA VAL A 126 -13.64 9.63 3.26
C VAL A 126 -13.92 10.11 4.68
N GLU A 127 -15.12 9.87 5.21
CA GLU A 127 -15.56 10.40 6.51
C GLU A 127 -14.69 9.97 7.69
N VAL A 128 -14.01 8.81 7.60
CA VAL A 128 -13.10 8.39 8.66
C VAL A 128 -11.95 9.38 8.86
N PHE A 129 -11.57 10.13 7.83
CA PHE A 129 -10.46 11.09 7.91
C PHE A 129 -10.88 12.44 8.47
N ASP A 130 -12.17 12.74 8.56
CA ASP A 130 -12.69 13.90 9.29
C ASP A 130 -12.40 13.82 10.80
N LEU A 131 -12.07 12.61 11.29
CA LEU A 131 -11.66 12.38 12.67
C LEU A 131 -10.16 12.64 12.92
N PHE A 132 -9.41 13.00 11.88
CA PHE A 132 -8.01 13.37 11.96
C PHE A 132 -7.87 14.87 11.69
N ASP A 133 -7.07 15.53 12.50
CA ASP A 133 -6.75 16.94 12.33
C ASP A 133 -5.66 17.11 11.27
N LEU A 134 -6.03 16.81 10.00
CA LEU A 134 -5.14 16.95 8.85
C LEU A 134 -5.23 18.39 8.33
N LYS A 135 -4.07 18.99 8.06
CA LYS A 135 -4.00 20.28 7.38
C LYS A 135 -4.44 20.12 5.93
N GLU A 136 -4.86 21.20 5.29
CA GLU A 136 -5.37 21.18 3.92
C GLU A 136 -4.35 20.64 2.91
N ASP A 137 -3.08 21.03 3.04
CA ASP A 137 -1.97 20.53 2.21
C ASP A 137 -1.71 19.04 2.41
N GLN A 138 -1.77 18.57 3.65
CA GLN A 138 -1.66 17.13 3.97
C GLN A 138 -2.84 16.35 3.38
N LEU A 139 -4.05 16.86 3.52
CA LEU A 139 -5.25 16.23 2.97
C LEU A 139 -5.16 16.13 1.45
N GLN A 140 -4.74 17.20 0.76
CA GLN A 140 -4.57 17.21 -0.69
C GLN A 140 -3.48 16.23 -1.13
N MET A 141 -2.32 16.21 -0.45
CA MET A 141 -1.24 15.26 -0.75
C MET A 141 -1.72 13.82 -0.60
N PHE A 142 -2.44 13.51 0.48
CA PHE A 142 -2.96 12.19 0.80
C PHE A 142 -4.03 11.73 -0.21
N THR A 143 -5.01 12.58 -0.53
CA THR A 143 -6.18 12.19 -1.36
C THR A 143 -5.88 12.10 -2.85
N ASP A 144 -4.92 12.89 -3.35
CA ASP A 144 -4.67 13.04 -4.78
C ASP A 144 -3.16 13.10 -5.13
N GLY A 145 -2.40 13.95 -4.46
CA GLY A 145 -1.03 14.26 -4.83
C GLY A 145 -0.10 13.05 -4.87
N ASN A 146 -0.17 12.18 -3.87
CA ASN A 146 0.68 10.98 -3.81
C ASN A 146 0.36 9.97 -4.92
N ALA A 147 -0.92 9.76 -5.22
CA ALA A 147 -1.33 8.89 -6.31
C ALA A 147 -0.84 9.43 -7.67
N LYS A 148 -1.03 10.72 -7.93
CA LYS A 148 -0.54 11.37 -9.16
C LYS A 148 0.96 11.24 -9.32
N ARG A 149 1.72 11.49 -8.26
CA ARG A 149 3.18 11.36 -8.27
C ARG A 149 3.62 9.93 -8.60
N LEU A 150 3.02 8.92 -7.97
CA LEU A 150 3.34 7.51 -8.21
C LEU A 150 2.98 7.06 -9.63
N LEU A 151 1.91 7.61 -10.20
CA LEU A 151 1.43 7.30 -11.55
C LEU A 151 2.03 8.18 -12.64
N GLN A 152 2.88 9.14 -12.26
CA GLN A 152 3.50 10.11 -13.17
C GLN A 152 2.45 10.89 -14.01
N MET A 153 1.43 11.42 -13.31
CA MET A 153 0.31 12.16 -13.89
C MET A 153 0.38 13.65 -13.57
#